data_e855fdbbea79dc0638fe5371f8cb320f
#
_entry.id   e855fdbbea79dc0638fe5371f8cb320f
#
_cell.length_a   1.000
_cell.length_b   1.000
_cell.length_c   1.000
_cell.angle_alpha   90.00
_cell.angle_beta   90.00
_cell.angle_gamma   90.00
#
_symmetry.space_group_name_H-M   'P 1'
#
loop_
_entity.id
_entity.type
_entity.pdbx_description
1 polymer ?
#
loop_
_entity_poly.entity_id
_entity_poly.type
_entity_poly.pdbx_seq_one_letter_code
_entity_poly.pdbx_strand_id
1 'polypeptide(L)'
;MRTRLPNNWKPRDYQLPAWKYLQEGGRHAELLWHRRSGKDDLCLNWAAVAAFQRVAGYWHMLPEYAQARKAIWDAINPHTGKRRIDEAFPKHLRKATRNDSMIIEFVNGSSWQVVGSDRYDSLVGSSPAGITYSEWALANPNARAYLRPIVL
;
A
#
# COMPACT_ATOMS: atom_id res chain seq x y z
N MET A 1 2.06 20.46 -7.52
CA MET A 1 1.07 20.57 -6.43
C MET A 1 1.58 19.79 -5.21
N ARG A 2 1.66 20.39 -4.06
CA ARG A 2 2.03 19.67 -2.83
C ARG A 2 0.77 19.03 -2.25
N THR A 3 0.71 17.70 -2.24
CA THR A 3 -0.38 16.97 -1.57
C THR A 3 -0.08 16.89 -0.09
N ARG A 4 -0.96 17.42 0.75
CA ARG A 4 -0.84 17.29 2.19
C ARG A 4 -1.41 15.95 2.63
N LEU A 5 -0.64 15.19 3.39
CA LEU A 5 -1.12 13.93 3.95
C LEU A 5 -2.21 14.19 4.99
N PRO A 6 -3.34 13.50 4.91
CA PRO A 6 -4.50 13.80 5.76
C PRO A 6 -4.26 13.60 7.25
N ASN A 7 -3.42 12.64 7.62
CA ASN A 7 -3.09 12.31 9.02
C ASN A 7 -1.88 13.07 9.56
N ASN A 8 -1.31 13.99 8.79
CA ASN A 8 -0.07 14.69 9.11
C ASN A 8 1.12 13.75 9.36
N TRP A 9 1.12 12.58 8.77
CA TRP A 9 2.22 11.63 8.88
C TRP A 9 3.52 12.25 8.35
N LYS A 10 4.62 12.00 9.08
CA LYS A 10 5.95 12.43 8.67
C LYS A 10 6.90 11.24 8.68
N PRO A 11 7.75 11.09 7.66
CA PRO A 11 8.77 10.05 7.67
C PRO A 11 9.78 10.33 8.81
N ARG A 12 10.24 9.25 9.42
CA ARG A 12 11.37 9.33 10.36
C ARG A 12 12.65 9.58 9.57
N ASP A 13 13.70 10.04 10.25
CA ASP A 13 14.96 10.43 9.60
C ASP A 13 15.52 9.32 8.69
N TYR A 14 15.51 8.07 9.15
CA TYR A 14 16.00 6.94 8.36
C TYR A 14 15.06 6.54 7.22
N GLN A 15 13.80 6.94 7.25
CA GLN A 15 12.82 6.70 6.18
C GLN A 15 12.89 7.78 5.09
N LEU A 16 13.42 8.92 5.42
CA LEU A 16 13.38 10.11 4.57
C LEU A 16 14.02 9.92 3.19
N PRO A 17 15.17 9.25 3.04
CA PRO A 17 15.74 9.01 1.71
C PRO A 17 14.83 8.20 0.79
N ALA A 18 14.21 7.12 1.31
CA ALA A 18 13.27 6.30 0.55
C ALA A 18 11.99 7.09 0.20
N TRP A 19 11.47 7.85 1.16
CA TRP A 19 10.31 8.70 0.93
C TRP A 19 10.57 9.73 -0.17
N LYS A 20 11.67 10.46 -0.10
CA LYS A 20 12.06 11.42 -1.12
C LYS A 20 12.17 10.80 -2.50
N TYR A 21 12.88 9.68 -2.58
CA TYR A 21 13.04 8.96 -3.85
C TYR A 21 11.68 8.63 -4.49
N LEU A 22 10.74 8.12 -3.71
CA LEU A 22 9.40 7.78 -4.20
C LEU A 22 8.59 9.02 -4.59
N GLN A 23 8.71 10.12 -3.83
CA GLN A 23 8.00 11.38 -4.14
C GLN A 23 8.56 12.09 -5.37
N GLU A 24 9.83 11.88 -5.67
CA GLU A 24 10.51 12.46 -6.83
C GLU A 24 10.40 11.60 -8.11
N GLY A 25 9.51 10.63 -8.11
CA GLY A 25 9.23 9.80 -9.29
C GLY A 25 9.99 8.48 -9.35
N GLY A 26 10.62 8.07 -8.25
CA GLY A 26 11.27 6.76 -8.15
C GLY A 26 10.26 5.62 -8.38
N ARG A 27 10.62 4.66 -9.23
CA ARG A 27 9.72 3.59 -9.66
C ARG A 27 9.91 2.27 -8.93
N HIS A 28 11.07 2.07 -8.32
CA HIS A 28 11.41 0.83 -7.65
C HIS A 28 12.25 1.12 -6.42
N ALA A 29 11.83 0.59 -5.28
CA ALA A 29 12.57 0.69 -4.03
C ALA A 29 12.48 -0.61 -3.25
N GLU A 30 13.57 -1.01 -2.63
CA GLU A 30 13.64 -2.13 -1.71
C GLU A 30 14.02 -1.62 -0.32
N LEU A 31 13.16 -1.91 0.67
CA LEU A 31 13.33 -1.44 2.04
C LEU A 31 13.82 -2.58 2.93
N LEU A 32 15.13 -2.68 3.09
CA LEU A 32 15.78 -3.71 3.91
C LEU A 32 16.00 -3.18 5.34
N TRP A 33 14.92 -2.90 6.02
CA TRP A 33 14.93 -2.36 7.39
C TRP A 33 14.51 -3.44 8.39
N HIS A 34 14.91 -3.28 9.64
CA HIS A 34 14.53 -4.19 10.72
C HIS A 34 13.02 -4.21 10.95
N ARG A 35 12.56 -5.17 11.74
CA ARG A 35 11.15 -5.22 12.16
C ARG A 35 10.73 -3.95 12.89
N ARG A 36 9.45 -3.60 12.77
CA ARG A 36 8.83 -2.42 13.41
C ARG A 36 9.47 -1.09 13.02
N SER A 37 10.14 -1.04 11.89
CA SER A 37 10.73 0.21 11.36
C SER A 37 9.72 1.11 10.64
N GLY A 38 8.45 0.69 10.55
CA GLY A 38 7.42 1.48 9.88
C GLY A 38 7.43 1.36 8.36
N LYS A 39 7.90 0.25 7.80
CA LYS A 39 7.90 0.02 6.35
C LYS A 39 6.50 0.09 5.77
N ASP A 40 5.55 -0.62 6.39
CA ASP A 40 4.16 -0.63 5.91
C ASP A 40 3.50 0.74 6.05
N ASP A 41 3.77 1.49 7.12
CA ASP A 41 3.25 2.85 7.28
C ASP A 41 3.75 3.78 6.19
N LEU A 42 5.03 3.70 5.83
CA LEU A 42 5.58 4.46 4.72
C LEU A 42 4.87 4.11 3.41
N CYS A 43 4.67 2.83 3.16
CA CYS A 43 4.02 2.36 1.94
C CYS A 43 2.53 2.74 1.88
N LEU A 44 1.81 2.70 2.99
CA LEU A 44 0.42 3.15 3.07
C LEU A 44 0.31 4.65 2.76
N ASN A 45 1.17 5.46 3.35
CA ASN A 45 1.16 6.89 3.12
C ASN A 45 1.64 7.26 1.70
N TRP A 46 2.59 6.51 1.16
CA TRP A 46 2.95 6.63 -0.26
C TRP A 46 1.75 6.35 -1.17
N ALA A 47 1.02 5.27 -0.92
CA ALA A 47 -0.16 4.92 -1.71
C ALA A 47 -1.24 6.00 -1.63
N ALA A 48 -1.44 6.61 -0.46
CA ALA A 48 -2.37 7.71 -0.30
C ALA A 48 -2.02 8.91 -1.20
N VAL A 49 -0.75 9.28 -1.26
CA VAL A 49 -0.29 10.36 -2.14
C VAL A 49 -0.41 9.96 -3.61
N ALA A 50 0.08 8.77 -3.96
CA ALA A 50 0.08 8.30 -5.34
C ALA A 50 -1.33 8.20 -5.92
N ALA A 51 -2.29 7.69 -5.15
CA ALA A 51 -3.67 7.54 -5.58
C ALA A 51 -4.34 8.89 -5.96
N PHE A 52 -3.92 9.99 -5.33
CA PHE A 52 -4.43 11.32 -5.63
C PHE A 52 -3.57 12.11 -6.64
N GLN A 53 -2.41 11.58 -7.00
CA GLN A 53 -1.60 12.14 -8.09
C GLN A 53 -1.94 11.49 -9.43
N ARG A 54 -2.26 10.20 -9.43
CA ARG A 54 -2.63 9.45 -10.63
C ARG A 54 -3.79 8.53 -10.33
N VAL A 55 -4.88 8.69 -11.06
CA VAL A 55 -6.06 7.83 -10.93
C VAL A 55 -5.75 6.44 -11.45
N ALA A 56 -5.67 5.47 -10.55
CA ALA A 56 -5.34 4.07 -10.86
C ALA A 56 -5.63 3.16 -9.66
N GLY A 57 -5.43 1.87 -9.85
CA GLY A 57 -5.42 0.90 -8.77
C GLY A 57 -4.03 0.78 -8.14
N TYR A 58 -3.99 0.61 -6.83
CA TYR A 58 -2.76 0.41 -6.04
C TYR A 58 -2.95 -0.80 -5.14
N TRP A 59 -1.95 -1.68 -5.09
CA TRP A 59 -2.03 -2.92 -4.32
C TRP A 59 -1.02 -2.96 -3.18
N HIS A 60 -1.44 -3.54 -2.07
CA HIS A 60 -0.56 -3.89 -0.95
C HIS A 60 -0.58 -5.41 -0.83
N MET A 61 0.51 -6.05 -1.22
CA MET A 61 0.61 -7.50 -1.31
C MET A 61 1.33 -8.07 -0.10
N LEU A 62 0.72 -9.08 0.52
CA LEU A 62 1.33 -9.89 1.56
C LEU A 62 1.53 -11.33 1.05
N PRO A 63 2.35 -12.14 1.74
CA PRO A 63 2.60 -13.53 1.32
C PRO A 63 1.31 -14.35 1.18
N GLU A 64 0.44 -14.29 2.18
CA GLU A 64 -0.80 -15.06 2.22
C GLU A 64 -2.01 -14.15 2.41
N TYR A 65 -3.01 -14.29 1.54
CA TYR A 65 -4.25 -13.51 1.60
C TYR A 65 -5.00 -13.69 2.92
N ALA A 66 -5.06 -14.92 3.43
CA ALA A 66 -5.77 -15.22 4.68
C ALA A 66 -5.20 -14.48 5.89
N GLN A 67 -3.90 -14.19 5.90
CA GLN A 67 -3.22 -13.46 6.98
C GLN A 67 -3.21 -11.94 6.76
N ALA A 68 -3.46 -11.50 5.55
CA ALA A 68 -3.36 -10.09 5.18
C ALA A 68 -4.36 -9.20 5.94
N ARG A 69 -5.53 -9.71 6.25
CA ARG A 69 -6.54 -8.98 7.02
C ARG A 69 -6.00 -8.59 8.39
N LYS A 70 -5.41 -9.52 9.11
CA LYS A 70 -4.86 -9.27 10.44
C LYS A 70 -3.59 -8.43 10.39
N ALA A 71 -2.76 -8.66 9.37
CA ALA A 71 -1.46 -8.00 9.25
C ALA A 71 -1.56 -6.53 8.84
N ILE A 72 -2.53 -6.17 8.00
CA ILE A 72 -2.63 -4.80 7.46
C ILE A 72 -4.03 -4.21 7.54
N TRP A 73 -5.07 -4.95 7.13
CA TRP A 73 -6.43 -4.39 7.05
C TRP A 73 -7.01 -4.01 8.40
N ASP A 74 -6.86 -4.90 9.40
CA ASP A 74 -7.35 -4.68 10.76
C ASP A 74 -6.27 -4.16 11.71
N ALA A 75 -5.03 -3.96 11.23
CA ALA A 75 -3.91 -3.54 12.06
C ALA A 75 -4.17 -2.18 12.71
N ILE A 76 -3.92 -2.11 14.00
CA ILE A 76 -4.15 -0.91 14.82
C ILE A 76 -2.81 -0.25 15.15
N ASN A 77 -2.75 1.06 15.07
CA ASN A 77 -1.65 1.83 15.57
C ASN A 77 -1.75 1.91 17.11
N PRO A 78 -0.80 1.31 17.85
CA PRO A 78 -0.88 1.27 19.31
C PRO A 78 -0.76 2.64 19.98
N HIS A 79 -0.24 3.64 19.28
CA HIS A 79 -0.09 5.00 19.82
C HIS A 79 -1.37 5.83 19.72
N THR A 80 -2.23 5.53 18.75
CA THR A 80 -3.46 6.30 18.49
C THR A 80 -4.73 5.50 18.75
N GLY A 81 -4.64 4.17 18.80
CA GLY A 81 -5.80 3.28 18.88
C GLY A 81 -6.62 3.19 17.61
N LYS A 82 -6.20 3.84 16.54
CA LYS A 82 -6.89 3.82 15.23
C LYS A 82 -6.30 2.76 14.30
N ARG A 83 -7.12 2.27 13.38
CA ARG A 83 -6.62 1.39 12.32
C ARG A 83 -5.65 2.16 11.43
N ARG A 84 -4.56 1.51 11.04
CA ARG A 84 -3.54 2.15 10.19
C ARG A 84 -4.08 2.61 8.85
N ILE A 85 -4.99 1.84 8.24
CA ILE A 85 -5.63 2.23 6.99
C ILE A 85 -6.59 3.41 7.16
N ASP A 86 -7.18 3.60 8.32
CA ASP A 86 -8.05 4.74 8.59
C ASP A 86 -7.25 6.03 8.78
N GLU A 87 -6.01 5.93 9.26
CA GLU A 87 -5.11 7.07 9.35
C GLU A 87 -4.54 7.46 7.99
N ALA A 88 -4.10 6.48 7.20
CA ALA A 88 -3.54 6.73 5.86
C ALA A 88 -4.61 7.15 4.85
N PHE A 89 -5.78 6.55 4.94
CA PHE A 89 -6.91 6.78 4.04
C PHE A 89 -8.16 7.18 4.82
N PRO A 90 -8.25 8.43 5.34
CA PRO A 90 -9.40 8.86 6.12
C PRO A 90 -10.71 8.79 5.33
N LYS A 91 -11.83 8.71 6.06
CA LYS A 91 -13.16 8.51 5.45
C LYS A 91 -13.54 9.53 4.39
N HIS A 92 -13.13 10.78 4.55
CA HIS A 92 -13.46 11.83 3.57
C HIS A 92 -12.78 11.65 2.19
N LEU A 93 -11.75 10.81 2.11
CA LEU A 93 -11.10 10.44 0.85
C LEU A 93 -11.77 9.24 0.17
N ARG A 94 -12.64 8.53 0.88
CA ARG A 94 -13.22 7.27 0.42
C ARG A 94 -14.59 7.47 -0.20
N LYS A 95 -14.82 6.88 -1.35
CA LYS A 95 -16.14 6.69 -1.93
C LYS A 95 -16.82 5.45 -1.34
N ALA A 96 -16.08 4.35 -1.18
CA ALA A 96 -16.57 3.10 -0.63
C ALA A 96 -15.45 2.32 0.04
N THR A 97 -15.81 1.52 1.04
CA THR A 97 -14.90 0.58 1.73
C THR A 97 -15.56 -0.79 1.71
N ARG A 98 -14.89 -1.77 1.08
CA ARG A 98 -15.36 -3.14 0.98
C ARG A 98 -14.56 -4.03 1.90
N ASN A 99 -15.08 -4.28 3.09
CA ASN A 99 -14.37 -5.04 4.12
C ASN A 99 -14.11 -6.49 3.72
N ASP A 100 -15.03 -7.14 3.03
CA ASP A 100 -14.92 -8.55 2.66
C ASP A 100 -13.77 -8.79 1.68
N SER A 101 -13.62 -7.93 0.69
CA SER A 101 -12.57 -8.02 -0.34
C SER A 101 -11.36 -7.16 -0.05
N MET A 102 -11.36 -6.40 1.05
CA MET A 102 -10.28 -5.49 1.47
C MET A 102 -9.92 -4.46 0.37
N ILE A 103 -10.93 -3.77 -0.13
CA ILE A 103 -10.79 -2.75 -1.17
C ILE A 103 -11.31 -1.41 -0.66
N ILE A 104 -10.55 -0.35 -0.89
CA ILE A 104 -10.96 1.03 -0.68
C ILE A 104 -11.06 1.72 -2.03
N GLU A 105 -12.22 2.25 -2.36
CA GLU A 105 -12.42 3.12 -3.52
C GLU A 105 -12.35 4.57 -3.08
N PHE A 106 -11.55 5.37 -3.75
CA PHE A 106 -11.39 6.79 -3.44
C PHE A 106 -12.33 7.68 -4.26
N VAL A 107 -12.58 8.87 -3.74
CA VAL A 107 -13.49 9.85 -4.37
C VAL A 107 -13.01 10.31 -5.75
N ASN A 108 -11.73 10.21 -6.06
CA ASN A 108 -11.17 10.57 -7.36
C ASN A 108 -11.21 9.45 -8.41
N GLY A 109 -11.71 8.27 -8.05
CA GLY A 109 -11.75 7.10 -8.92
C GLY A 109 -10.61 6.11 -8.75
N SER A 110 -9.57 6.46 -7.99
CA SER A 110 -8.50 5.51 -7.63
C SER A 110 -9.01 4.45 -6.65
N SER A 111 -8.27 3.36 -6.55
CA SER A 111 -8.54 2.30 -5.56
C SER A 111 -7.25 1.81 -4.92
N TRP A 112 -7.38 1.29 -3.73
CA TRP A 112 -6.32 0.59 -3.02
C TRP A 112 -6.87 -0.71 -2.47
N GLN A 113 -6.13 -1.81 -2.62
CA GLN A 113 -6.58 -3.10 -2.11
C GLN A 113 -5.45 -3.92 -1.56
N VAL A 114 -5.80 -4.79 -0.62
CA VAL A 114 -4.90 -5.80 -0.07
C VAL A 114 -5.04 -7.08 -0.87
N VAL A 115 -3.90 -7.65 -1.28
CA VAL A 115 -3.84 -8.87 -2.08
C VAL A 115 -2.84 -9.86 -1.47
N GLY A 116 -2.94 -11.13 -1.83
CA GLY A 116 -2.01 -12.16 -1.40
C GLY A 116 -1.18 -12.71 -2.56
N SER A 117 0.12 -12.94 -2.32
CA SER A 117 0.99 -13.53 -3.33
C SER A 117 0.66 -14.99 -3.63
N ASP A 118 -0.01 -15.67 -2.72
CA ASP A 118 -0.52 -17.05 -2.90
C ASP A 118 -1.65 -17.13 -3.94
N ARG A 119 -2.27 -16.00 -4.28
CA ARG A 119 -3.36 -15.89 -5.26
C ARG A 119 -2.97 -15.00 -6.44
N TYR A 120 -1.70 -14.93 -6.79
CA TYR A 120 -1.20 -14.01 -7.83
C TYR A 120 -1.84 -14.25 -9.20
N ASP A 121 -2.17 -15.49 -9.52
CA ASP A 121 -2.79 -15.87 -10.78
C ASP A 121 -4.21 -15.30 -10.94
N SER A 122 -4.94 -15.13 -9.86
CA SER A 122 -6.28 -14.52 -9.88
C SER A 122 -6.25 -13.01 -10.13
N LEU A 123 -5.07 -12.38 -10.02
CA LEU A 123 -4.88 -10.94 -10.19
C LEU A 123 -4.58 -10.56 -11.65
N VAL A 124 -4.36 -11.54 -12.51
CA VAL A 124 -4.12 -11.33 -13.94
C VAL A 124 -5.36 -10.75 -14.61
N GLY A 125 -5.18 -9.74 -15.42
CA GLY A 125 -6.29 -9.00 -16.02
C GLY A 125 -6.58 -7.66 -15.35
N SER A 126 -5.98 -7.40 -14.18
CA SER A 126 -5.95 -6.08 -13.55
C SER A 126 -4.65 -5.37 -13.88
N SER A 127 -4.68 -4.05 -13.91
CA SER A 127 -3.50 -3.22 -14.26
C SER A 127 -3.28 -2.14 -13.20
N PRO A 128 -2.68 -2.49 -12.06
CA PRO A 128 -2.36 -1.49 -11.03
C PRO A 128 -1.23 -0.57 -11.49
N ALA A 129 -1.24 0.66 -10.99
CA ALA A 129 -0.15 1.60 -11.22
C ALA A 129 1.02 1.39 -10.26
N GLY A 130 0.77 0.77 -9.12
CA GLY A 130 1.81 0.47 -8.14
C GLY A 130 1.46 -0.70 -7.25
N ILE A 131 2.49 -1.41 -6.82
CA ILE A 131 2.36 -2.55 -5.90
C ILE A 131 3.40 -2.40 -4.79
N THR A 132 2.94 -2.50 -3.55
CA THR A 132 3.80 -2.70 -2.38
C THR A 132 3.89 -4.19 -2.08
N TYR A 133 5.09 -4.74 -2.10
CA TYR A 133 5.35 -6.12 -1.70
C TYR A 133 5.84 -6.14 -0.24
N SER A 134 4.93 -6.42 0.68
CA SER A 134 5.27 -6.53 2.11
C SER A 134 5.71 -7.95 2.46
N GLU A 135 6.67 -8.08 3.37
CA GLU A 135 7.24 -9.39 3.78
C GLU A 135 7.69 -10.24 2.59
N TRP A 136 8.35 -9.63 1.64
CA TRP A 136 8.69 -10.23 0.35
C TRP A 136 9.50 -11.53 0.45
N ALA A 137 10.35 -11.66 1.47
CA ALA A 137 11.13 -12.88 1.70
C ALA A 137 10.25 -14.12 1.93
N LEU A 138 9.01 -13.95 2.38
CA LEU A 138 8.05 -15.02 2.65
C LEU A 138 7.02 -15.18 1.51
N ALA A 139 7.04 -14.31 0.51
CA ALA A 139 6.08 -14.30 -0.57
C ALA A 139 6.38 -15.38 -1.61
N ASN A 140 5.36 -15.73 -2.42
CA ASN A 140 5.55 -16.58 -3.57
C ASN A 140 6.46 -15.87 -4.58
N PRO A 141 7.64 -16.40 -4.92
CA PRO A 141 8.59 -15.73 -5.81
C PRO A 141 8.07 -15.53 -7.23
N ASN A 142 7.12 -16.36 -7.67
CA ASN A 142 6.52 -16.24 -9.00
C ASN A 142 5.60 -15.04 -9.14
N ALA A 143 5.06 -14.52 -8.04
CA ALA A 143 4.12 -13.40 -8.06
C ALA A 143 4.71 -12.16 -8.73
N ARG A 144 5.93 -11.77 -8.39
CA ARG A 144 6.58 -10.60 -8.97
C ARG A 144 6.83 -10.75 -10.47
N ALA A 145 7.35 -11.90 -10.88
CA ALA A 145 7.64 -12.16 -12.29
C ALA A 145 6.36 -12.14 -13.12
N TYR A 146 5.28 -12.69 -12.59
CA TYR A 146 4.00 -12.78 -13.27
C TYR A 146 3.25 -11.45 -13.34
N LEU A 147 3.33 -10.65 -12.29
CA LEU A 147 2.58 -9.39 -12.19
C LEU A 147 3.35 -8.18 -12.73
N ARG A 148 4.68 -8.26 -12.83
CA ARG A 148 5.50 -7.16 -13.33
C ARG A 148 5.05 -6.61 -14.69
N PRO A 149 4.69 -7.44 -15.68
CA PRO A 149 4.24 -6.93 -16.98
C PRO A 149 2.93 -6.18 -16.97
N ILE A 150 2.09 -6.35 -15.94
CA ILE A 150 0.77 -5.72 -15.85
C ILE A 150 0.76 -4.43 -15.03
N VAL A 151 1.85 -4.08 -14.36
CA VAL A 151 1.97 -2.82 -13.61
C VAL A 151 2.19 -1.68 -14.61
N LEU A 152 1.35 -0.66 -14.52
CA LEU A 152 1.35 0.50 -15.41
C LEU A 152 2.50 1.48 -15.13
#